data_86dbf4c80b00c92b663063db2bf5cfeb
#
_entry.id   86dbf4c80b00c92b663063db2bf5cfeb
#
_cell.length_a   1.000
_cell.length_b   1.000
_cell.length_c   1.000
_cell.angle_alpha   90.00
_cell.angle_beta   90.00
_cell.angle_gamma   90.00
#
_symmetry.space_group_name_H-M   'P 1'
#
loop_
_entity.id
_entity.type
_entity.pdbx_description
1 polymer ?
#
loop_
_entity_poly.entity_id
_entity_poly.type
_entity_poly.pdbx_seq_one_letter_code
_entity_poly.pdbx_strand_id
1 'polypeptide(L)'
;MRALAGLLCGLLGLVPGAAAYEPDVFGTTGQVAGQAVYDLGGSGLPCRGGPPPTELSLEEAIERILCHDPQTRLAWANAKAQAAQVGIGKSAYLPRLDGRLDASRGYSDMDYRDAPYLSGDGHRHRRGASLQLSWVLFDFGRRSAALRNAQQLLLAANASQDATLQNTFALAAQAYYDALAAQRSLAASRQVAELAAQNLEAADAKYRAGAAALSDRLQAQTALSQASLAQVRDEGALSNALGVIALRMGLAPDTPLRLSGE
;
A
#
# COMPACT_ATOMS: atom_id res chain seq x y z
N MET A 1 44.67 10.56 31.98
CA MET A 1 43.24 10.29 31.74
C MET A 1 42.72 10.71 30.36
N ARG A 2 43.61 10.97 29.38
CA ARG A 2 43.21 11.35 28.00
C ARG A 2 43.36 10.23 26.96
N ALA A 3 43.96 9.10 27.32
CA ALA A 3 44.27 8.00 26.40
C ALA A 3 43.17 6.93 26.28
N LEU A 4 42.20 6.84 27.19
CA LEU A 4 41.11 5.83 27.15
C LEU A 4 39.86 6.27 26.38
N ALA A 5 39.69 7.56 26.11
CA ALA A 5 38.56 8.08 25.33
C ALA A 5 38.75 7.90 23.81
N GLY A 6 39.98 7.72 23.35
CA GLY A 6 40.30 7.52 21.93
C GLY A 6 40.05 6.11 21.39
N LEU A 7 39.97 5.10 22.26
CA LEU A 7 39.86 3.71 21.83
C LEU A 7 38.41 3.24 21.59
N LEU A 8 37.42 3.94 22.17
CA LEU A 8 36.00 3.60 21.99
C LEU A 8 35.36 4.23 20.73
N CYS A 9 35.94 5.32 20.21
CA CYS A 9 35.45 5.94 18.96
C CYS A 9 35.98 5.26 17.69
N GLY A 10 37.05 4.47 17.77
CA GLY A 10 37.66 3.81 16.62
C GLY A 10 36.97 2.52 16.17
N LEU A 11 36.04 1.96 16.96
CA LEU A 11 35.35 0.70 16.66
C LEU A 11 34.01 0.87 16.01
N LEU A 12 33.50 2.11 15.86
CA LEU A 12 32.19 2.43 15.21
C LEU A 12 32.31 2.85 13.75
N GLY A 13 33.48 2.89 13.19
CA GLY A 13 33.68 3.39 11.83
C GLY A 13 34.37 2.38 10.95
N LEU A 14 33.69 1.35 10.47
CA LEU A 14 33.93 0.61 9.22
C LEU A 14 33.12 -0.69 9.23
N VAL A 15 31.80 -0.58 9.04
CA VAL A 15 31.03 -1.72 8.51
C VAL A 15 30.65 -1.32 7.08
N PRO A 16 31.42 -1.73 6.04
CA PRO A 16 30.98 -1.56 4.67
C PRO A 16 29.80 -2.51 4.44
N GLY A 17 28.63 -1.97 4.12
CA GLY A 17 27.59 -2.64 3.35
C GLY A 17 27.20 -4.06 3.78
N ALA A 18 27.18 -4.37 5.05
CA ALA A 18 26.50 -5.59 5.51
C ALA A 18 25.02 -5.37 5.25
N ALA A 19 24.48 -6.00 4.19
CA ALA A 19 23.06 -6.27 4.14
C ALA A 19 22.70 -6.80 5.52
N ALA A 20 21.83 -6.08 6.24
CA ALA A 20 21.44 -6.44 7.57
C ALA A 20 20.76 -7.82 7.49
N TYR A 21 21.52 -8.88 7.74
CA TYR A 21 20.97 -10.20 7.96
C TYR A 21 20.21 -10.11 9.28
N GLU A 22 18.91 -9.94 9.19
CA GLU A 22 18.04 -10.04 10.35
C GLU A 22 17.79 -11.52 10.62
N PRO A 23 18.46 -12.13 11.63
CA PRO A 23 18.26 -13.53 11.93
C PRO A 23 16.82 -13.72 12.43
N ASP A 24 16.04 -14.56 11.75
CA ASP A 24 14.71 -14.99 12.24
C ASP A 24 14.84 -15.98 13.38
N VAL A 25 15.23 -15.47 14.56
CA VAL A 25 15.49 -16.25 15.78
C VAL A 25 14.29 -17.08 16.20
N PHE A 26 13.09 -16.66 15.86
CA PHE A 26 11.84 -17.29 16.28
C PHE A 26 11.11 -18.05 15.17
N GLY A 27 11.64 -18.11 13.95
CA GLY A 27 11.03 -18.81 12.81
C GLY A 27 9.66 -18.24 12.44
N THR A 28 9.54 -16.91 12.39
CA THR A 28 8.29 -16.21 12.11
C THR A 28 8.14 -15.79 10.66
N THR A 29 9.24 -15.61 9.93
CA THR A 29 9.23 -15.17 8.53
C THR A 29 8.57 -16.19 7.61
N GLY A 30 8.75 -17.49 7.86
CA GLY A 30 8.12 -18.57 7.10
C GLY A 30 6.63 -18.80 7.39
N GLN A 31 6.03 -18.07 8.34
CA GLN A 31 4.62 -18.20 8.71
C GLN A 31 3.69 -17.26 7.90
N VAL A 32 4.26 -16.41 7.07
CA VAL A 32 3.57 -15.49 6.16
C VAL A 32 4.19 -15.63 4.78
N ALA A 33 3.39 -15.46 3.74
CA ALA A 33 3.88 -15.48 2.36
C ALA A 33 5.07 -14.52 2.17
N GLY A 34 6.10 -14.94 1.43
CA GLY A 34 7.30 -14.16 1.19
C GLY A 34 7.04 -12.86 0.41
N GLN A 35 5.94 -12.81 -0.35
CA GLN A 35 5.51 -11.68 -1.16
C GLN A 35 4.05 -11.33 -0.85
N ALA A 36 3.67 -10.08 -1.17
CA ALA A 36 2.31 -9.60 -0.96
C ALA A 36 1.29 -10.33 -1.85
N VAL A 37 1.71 -10.80 -3.02
CA VAL A 37 0.91 -11.51 -4.01
C VAL A 37 1.50 -12.89 -4.23
N TYR A 38 0.65 -13.91 -4.21
CA TYR A 38 1.02 -15.31 -4.43
C TYR A 38 -0.16 -16.06 -5.06
N ASP A 39 0.14 -17.17 -5.70
CA ASP A 39 -0.86 -18.08 -6.24
C ASP A 39 -1.52 -18.94 -5.14
N LEU A 40 -2.54 -19.72 -5.49
CA LEU A 40 -3.22 -20.61 -4.55
C LEU A 40 -2.31 -21.72 -4.00
N GLY A 41 -1.14 -21.96 -4.61
CA GLY A 41 -0.10 -22.87 -4.12
C GLY A 41 0.91 -22.20 -3.18
N GLY A 42 0.75 -20.89 -2.90
CA GLY A 42 1.65 -20.13 -2.03
C GLY A 42 2.95 -19.68 -2.71
N SER A 43 3.10 -19.91 -4.01
CA SER A 43 4.23 -19.41 -4.80
C SER A 43 4.03 -17.93 -5.12
N GLY A 44 5.07 -17.11 -4.92
CA GLY A 44 5.00 -15.69 -5.25
C GLY A 44 4.79 -15.47 -6.74
N LEU A 45 3.77 -14.70 -7.11
CA LEU A 45 3.61 -14.25 -8.49
C LEU A 45 4.70 -13.22 -8.82
N PRO A 46 5.36 -13.35 -9.98
CA PRO A 46 6.35 -12.36 -10.39
C PRO A 46 5.64 -11.04 -10.71
N CYS A 47 5.79 -10.06 -9.83
CA CYS A 47 5.30 -8.71 -10.10
C CYS A 47 6.17 -8.07 -11.20
N ARG A 48 5.64 -7.99 -12.41
CA ARG A 48 6.33 -7.34 -13.52
C ARG A 48 6.43 -5.85 -13.28
N GLY A 49 7.66 -5.36 -13.10
CA GLY A 49 7.96 -3.93 -13.09
C GLY A 49 8.13 -3.40 -14.51
N GLY A 50 7.95 -2.09 -14.69
CA GLY A 50 8.17 -1.41 -15.98
C GLY A 50 6.92 -0.70 -16.49
N PRO A 51 7.06 0.03 -17.62
CA PRO A 51 5.93 0.75 -18.22
C PRO A 51 4.82 -0.24 -18.63
N PRO A 52 3.55 0.20 -18.65
CA PRO A 52 2.46 -0.62 -19.15
C PRO A 52 2.71 -0.96 -20.62
N PRO A 53 2.24 -2.13 -21.11
CA PRO A 53 2.33 -2.47 -22.50
C PRO A 53 1.47 -1.53 -23.34
N THR A 54 1.69 -1.54 -24.64
CA THR A 54 0.91 -0.74 -25.59
C THR A 54 -0.57 -1.13 -25.58
N GLU A 55 -0.85 -2.43 -25.38
CA GLU A 55 -2.18 -2.99 -25.24
C GLU A 55 -2.25 -3.82 -23.97
N LEU A 56 -3.20 -3.51 -23.10
CA LEU A 56 -3.38 -4.14 -21.81
C LEU A 56 -4.41 -5.26 -21.91
N SER A 57 -3.99 -6.49 -21.66
CA SER A 57 -4.88 -7.66 -21.55
C SER A 57 -5.52 -7.73 -20.16
N LEU A 58 -6.59 -8.52 -20.02
CA LEU A 58 -7.23 -8.78 -18.72
C LEU A 58 -6.24 -9.37 -17.71
N GLU A 59 -5.46 -10.38 -18.14
CA GLU A 59 -4.51 -11.07 -17.29
C GLU A 59 -3.43 -10.10 -16.76
N GLU A 60 -2.86 -9.30 -17.64
CA GLU A 60 -1.83 -8.34 -17.26
C GLU A 60 -2.38 -7.20 -16.39
N ALA A 61 -3.61 -6.75 -16.65
CA ALA A 61 -4.28 -5.76 -15.79
C ALA A 61 -4.46 -6.30 -14.38
N ILE A 62 -4.94 -7.55 -14.24
CA ILE A 62 -5.12 -8.20 -12.93
C ILE A 62 -3.79 -8.37 -12.21
N GLU A 63 -2.76 -8.91 -12.89
CA GLU A 63 -1.43 -9.11 -12.31
C GLU A 63 -0.86 -7.78 -11.78
N ARG A 64 -0.90 -6.72 -12.59
CA ARG A 64 -0.38 -5.41 -12.21
C ARG A 64 -1.17 -4.78 -11.07
N ILE A 65 -2.50 -4.88 -11.08
CA ILE A 65 -3.35 -4.37 -10.00
C ILE A 65 -3.04 -5.12 -8.71
N LEU A 66 -3.03 -6.46 -8.70
CA LEU A 66 -2.70 -7.24 -7.51
C LEU A 66 -1.35 -6.83 -6.90
N CYS A 67 -0.34 -6.62 -7.75
CA CYS A 67 1.01 -6.27 -7.32
C CYS A 67 1.14 -4.84 -6.76
N HIS A 68 0.33 -3.90 -7.23
CA HIS A 68 0.50 -2.48 -6.90
C HIS A 68 -0.61 -1.93 -6.01
N ASP A 69 -1.74 -2.64 -5.85
CA ASP A 69 -2.84 -2.19 -5.02
C ASP A 69 -2.38 -2.02 -3.56
N PRO A 70 -2.61 -0.84 -2.96
CA PRO A 70 -2.20 -0.58 -1.58
C PRO A 70 -2.84 -1.53 -0.56
N GLN A 71 -4.05 -2.05 -0.83
CA GLN A 71 -4.78 -2.92 0.09
C GLN A 71 -4.13 -4.30 0.20
N THR A 72 -3.67 -4.88 -0.90
CA THR A 72 -2.94 -6.15 -0.89
C THR A 72 -1.64 -6.04 -0.10
N ARG A 73 -0.91 -4.95 -0.30
CA ARG A 73 0.33 -4.66 0.43
C ARG A 73 0.09 -4.43 1.92
N LEU A 74 -0.98 -3.72 2.27
CA LEU A 74 -1.38 -3.48 3.66
C LEU A 74 -1.76 -4.78 4.36
N ALA A 75 -2.56 -5.64 3.73
CA ALA A 75 -2.95 -6.92 4.29
C ALA A 75 -1.73 -7.81 4.57
N TRP A 76 -0.80 -7.88 3.62
CA TRP A 76 0.47 -8.58 3.80
C TRP A 76 1.33 -8.01 4.93
N ALA A 77 1.47 -6.69 5.02
CA ALA A 77 2.20 -6.04 6.10
C ALA A 77 1.58 -6.32 7.47
N ASN A 78 0.23 -6.36 7.55
CA ASN A 78 -0.50 -6.73 8.75
C ASN A 78 -0.24 -8.20 9.15
N ALA A 79 -0.24 -9.13 8.19
CA ALA A 79 0.11 -10.53 8.46
C ALA A 79 1.54 -10.65 9.00
N LYS A 80 2.51 -9.95 8.41
CA LYS A 80 3.90 -9.87 8.93
C LYS A 80 3.98 -9.28 10.34
N ALA A 81 3.20 -8.24 10.63
CA ALA A 81 3.14 -7.67 11.96
C ALA A 81 2.60 -8.70 12.99
N GLN A 82 1.58 -9.48 12.63
CA GLN A 82 1.07 -10.56 13.49
C GLN A 82 2.11 -11.69 13.67
N ALA A 83 2.87 -12.04 12.63
CA ALA A 83 3.96 -12.99 12.77
C ALA A 83 5.04 -12.49 13.75
N ALA A 84 5.37 -11.21 13.72
CA ALA A 84 6.27 -10.60 14.70
C ALA A 84 5.70 -10.68 16.14
N GLN A 85 4.37 -10.54 16.32
CA GLN A 85 3.72 -10.71 17.63
C GLN A 85 3.84 -12.16 18.14
N VAL A 86 3.80 -13.17 17.27
CA VAL A 86 4.12 -14.55 17.63
C VAL A 86 5.57 -14.65 18.12
N GLY A 87 6.52 -13.99 17.46
CA GLY A 87 7.91 -13.90 17.90
C GLY A 87 8.06 -13.29 19.29
N ILE A 88 7.34 -12.19 19.54
CA ILE A 88 7.28 -11.55 20.86
C ILE A 88 6.69 -12.52 21.90
N GLY A 89 5.62 -13.27 21.55
CA GLY A 89 5.06 -14.30 22.42
C GLY A 89 6.06 -15.41 22.76
N LYS A 90 6.89 -15.83 21.80
CA LYS A 90 7.97 -16.81 22.01
C LYS A 90 9.08 -16.22 22.88
N SER A 91 9.48 -14.96 22.69
CA SER A 91 10.52 -14.31 23.47
C SER A 91 10.20 -14.21 24.97
N ALA A 92 8.90 -14.21 25.33
CA ALA A 92 8.47 -14.20 26.74
C ALA A 92 8.90 -15.45 27.53
N TYR A 93 9.36 -16.50 26.87
CA TYR A 93 9.93 -17.70 27.52
C TYR A 93 11.43 -17.61 27.79
N LEU A 94 12.09 -16.61 27.20
CA LEU A 94 13.52 -16.37 27.37
C LEU A 94 13.80 -15.46 28.56
N PRO A 95 15.02 -15.53 29.16
CA PRO A 95 15.46 -14.55 30.14
C PRO A 95 15.63 -13.18 29.48
N ARG A 96 15.23 -12.13 30.20
CA ARG A 96 15.39 -10.74 29.81
C ARG A 96 16.55 -10.12 30.55
N LEU A 97 17.46 -9.50 29.80
CA LEU A 97 18.61 -8.79 30.31
C LEU A 97 18.45 -7.30 30.03
N ASP A 98 18.32 -6.50 31.08
CA ASP A 98 18.22 -5.05 31.02
C ASP A 98 19.50 -4.41 31.52
N GLY A 99 20.11 -3.55 30.69
CA GLY A 99 21.28 -2.73 31.04
C GLY A 99 20.88 -1.26 31.13
N ARG A 100 21.29 -0.58 32.23
CA ARG A 100 21.09 0.86 32.40
C ARG A 100 22.41 1.52 32.74
N LEU A 101 22.70 2.58 32.02
CA LEU A 101 23.81 3.48 32.32
C LEU A 101 23.20 4.84 32.66
N ASP A 102 23.57 5.40 33.82
CA ASP A 102 23.13 6.71 34.22
C ASP A 102 24.35 7.60 34.56
N ALA A 103 24.26 8.83 34.12
CA ALA A 103 25.21 9.87 34.48
C ALA A 103 24.43 11.14 34.80
N SER A 104 24.59 11.63 36.03
CA SER A 104 23.94 12.86 36.44
C SER A 104 24.97 13.84 37.00
N ARG A 105 24.74 15.10 36.75
CA ARG A 105 25.48 16.22 37.29
C ARG A 105 24.49 17.14 37.96
N GLY A 106 24.66 17.35 39.27
CA GLY A 106 23.83 18.26 40.08
C GLY A 106 24.69 19.31 40.76
N TYR A 107 24.15 20.47 40.90
CA TYR A 107 24.62 21.51 41.80
C TYR A 107 23.60 21.61 42.94
N SER A 108 24.04 21.58 44.18
CA SER A 108 23.21 21.80 45.36
C SER A 108 23.79 22.94 46.14
N ASP A 109 22.96 23.94 46.40
CA ASP A 109 23.23 25.04 47.30
C ASP A 109 22.27 24.88 48.47
N MET A 110 22.81 24.70 49.67
CA MET A 110 22.03 24.55 50.90
C MET A 110 22.42 25.69 51.86
N ASP A 111 21.49 26.60 52.10
CA ASP A 111 21.64 27.68 53.03
C ASP A 111 20.75 27.44 54.26
N TYR A 112 21.40 27.25 55.43
CA TYR A 112 20.73 27.05 56.69
C TYR A 112 20.82 28.35 57.49
N ARG A 113 19.73 29.13 57.53
CA ARG A 113 19.65 30.45 58.16
C ARG A 113 20.01 30.43 59.68
N ASP A 114 19.63 29.36 60.38
CA ASP A 114 19.83 29.18 61.79
C ASP A 114 21.10 28.40 62.19
N ALA A 115 21.79 27.86 61.13
CA ALA A 115 23.02 27.08 61.30
C ALA A 115 23.97 27.28 60.13
N PRO A 116 24.56 28.47 59.96
CA PRO A 116 25.39 28.80 58.78
C PRO A 116 26.59 27.86 58.58
N TYR A 117 27.06 27.24 59.69
CA TYR A 117 28.17 26.27 59.61
C TYR A 117 27.79 24.95 58.91
N LEU A 118 26.51 24.71 58.68
CA LEU A 118 25.99 23.58 57.89
C LEU A 118 25.69 23.97 56.45
N SER A 119 25.70 25.27 56.13
CA SER A 119 25.50 25.75 54.76
C SER A 119 26.71 25.38 53.91
N GLY A 120 26.42 25.01 52.66
CA GLY A 120 27.47 24.66 51.70
C GLY A 120 26.92 24.46 50.33
N ASP A 121 27.75 24.78 49.36
CA ASP A 121 27.49 24.50 47.94
C ASP A 121 28.37 23.35 47.46
N GLY A 122 27.87 22.60 46.52
CA GLY A 122 28.65 21.47 45.98
C GLY A 122 28.16 20.96 44.60
N HIS A 123 29.13 20.65 43.81
CA HIS A 123 28.89 19.91 42.57
C HIS A 123 28.90 18.42 42.84
N ARG A 124 27.80 17.76 42.54
CA ARG A 124 27.68 16.31 42.66
C ARG A 124 27.68 15.67 41.29
N HIS A 125 28.62 14.76 41.08
CA HIS A 125 28.67 13.91 39.92
C HIS A 125 28.33 12.47 40.32
N ARG A 126 27.29 11.89 39.71
CA ARG A 126 26.92 10.50 39.91
C ARG A 126 27.02 9.77 38.57
N ARG A 127 27.64 8.65 38.59
CA ARG A 127 27.67 7.70 37.47
C ARG A 127 27.25 6.35 38.00
N GLY A 128 26.29 5.70 37.32
CA GLY A 128 25.81 4.39 37.71
C GLY A 128 25.77 3.49 36.47
N ALA A 129 26.03 2.23 36.70
CA ALA A 129 25.78 1.17 35.74
C ALA A 129 25.04 0.05 36.46
N SER A 130 23.96 -0.43 35.92
CA SER A 130 23.21 -1.56 36.45
C SER A 130 22.88 -2.56 35.35
N LEU A 131 22.97 -3.83 35.70
CA LEU A 131 22.59 -4.95 34.85
C LEU A 131 21.61 -5.81 35.61
N GLN A 132 20.43 -6.02 35.02
CA GLN A 132 19.37 -6.81 35.66
C GLN A 132 18.98 -7.94 34.73
N LEU A 133 19.01 -9.18 35.25
CA LEU A 133 18.49 -10.37 34.60
C LEU A 133 17.15 -10.75 35.25
N SER A 134 16.12 -10.89 34.46
CA SER A 134 14.79 -11.35 34.91
C SER A 134 14.32 -12.53 34.04
N TRP A 135 13.85 -13.57 34.70
CA TRP A 135 13.32 -14.75 34.03
C TRP A 135 12.09 -15.29 34.75
N VAL A 136 10.98 -15.39 34.03
CA VAL A 136 9.77 -15.96 34.58
C VAL A 136 9.83 -17.48 34.39
N LEU A 137 10.03 -18.22 35.49
CA LEU A 137 10.12 -19.67 35.44
C LEU A 137 8.73 -20.35 35.36
N PHE A 138 7.76 -19.82 36.10
CA PHE A 138 6.40 -20.37 36.15
C PHE A 138 5.34 -19.24 36.24
N ASP A 139 4.22 -19.38 35.52
CA ASP A 139 3.18 -18.35 35.43
C ASP A 139 1.75 -18.93 35.25
N PHE A 140 1.54 -20.16 35.66
CA PHE A 140 0.24 -20.85 35.58
C PHE A 140 -0.39 -20.87 34.16
N GLY A 141 0.44 -20.85 33.12
CA GLY A 141 -0.02 -20.97 31.73
C GLY A 141 -0.36 -19.64 31.04
N ARG A 142 -0.13 -18.49 31.69
CA ARG A 142 -0.42 -17.18 31.10
C ARG A 142 0.33 -16.97 29.77
N ARG A 143 1.66 -17.25 29.71
CA ARG A 143 2.47 -17.13 28.50
C ARG A 143 2.01 -18.06 27.39
N SER A 144 1.65 -19.31 27.72
CA SER A 144 1.15 -20.26 26.74
C SER A 144 -0.19 -19.83 26.15
N ALA A 145 -1.08 -19.27 26.97
CA ALA A 145 -2.36 -18.72 26.49
C ALA A 145 -2.13 -17.49 25.58
N ALA A 146 -1.22 -16.59 25.97
CA ALA A 146 -0.86 -15.42 25.17
C ALA A 146 -0.23 -15.82 23.82
N LEU A 147 0.67 -16.80 23.81
CA LEU A 147 1.27 -17.31 22.57
C LEU A 147 0.22 -17.96 21.66
N ARG A 148 -0.68 -18.80 22.20
CA ARG A 148 -1.78 -19.37 21.41
C ARG A 148 -2.68 -18.30 20.83
N ASN A 149 -3.00 -17.25 21.59
CA ASN A 149 -3.78 -16.13 21.09
C ASN A 149 -3.06 -15.44 19.92
N ALA A 150 -1.77 -15.12 20.04
CA ALA A 150 -0.99 -14.53 18.96
C ALA A 150 -0.95 -15.42 17.70
N GLN A 151 -0.86 -16.75 17.87
CA GLN A 151 -0.92 -17.71 16.76
C GLN A 151 -2.27 -17.69 16.04
N GLN A 152 -3.38 -17.63 16.79
CA GLN A 152 -4.72 -17.54 16.21
C GLN A 152 -4.94 -16.22 15.48
N LEU A 153 -4.42 -15.11 16.00
CA LEU A 153 -4.47 -13.81 15.33
C LEU A 153 -3.64 -13.82 14.03
N LEU A 154 -2.52 -14.52 14.00
CA LEU A 154 -1.74 -14.69 12.77
C LEU A 154 -2.52 -15.50 11.73
N LEU A 155 -3.17 -16.59 12.12
CA LEU A 155 -4.02 -17.37 11.21
C LEU A 155 -5.16 -16.51 10.65
N ALA A 156 -5.80 -15.71 11.49
CA ALA A 156 -6.83 -14.78 11.06
C ALA A 156 -6.29 -13.70 10.09
N ALA A 157 -5.07 -13.20 10.34
CA ALA A 157 -4.43 -12.21 9.45
C ALA A 157 -4.08 -12.81 8.08
N ASN A 158 -3.58 -14.05 8.03
CA ASN A 158 -3.32 -14.76 6.78
C ASN A 158 -4.63 -14.97 5.99
N ALA A 159 -5.70 -15.44 6.65
CA ALA A 159 -7.02 -15.60 6.01
C ALA A 159 -7.59 -14.24 5.51
N SER A 160 -7.35 -13.16 6.24
CA SER A 160 -7.72 -11.80 5.80
C SER A 160 -6.92 -11.34 4.59
N GLN A 161 -5.64 -11.72 4.49
CA GLN A 161 -4.82 -11.46 3.31
C GLN A 161 -5.37 -12.20 2.09
N ASP A 162 -5.70 -13.50 2.22
CA ASP A 162 -6.32 -14.28 1.14
C ASP A 162 -7.64 -13.67 0.65
N ALA A 163 -8.51 -13.28 1.60
CA ALA A 163 -9.77 -12.61 1.26
C ALA A 163 -9.54 -11.27 0.53
N THR A 164 -8.51 -10.52 0.93
CA THR A 164 -8.15 -9.26 0.27
C THR A 164 -7.66 -9.50 -1.16
N LEU A 165 -6.82 -10.52 -1.38
CA LEU A 165 -6.35 -10.89 -2.72
C LEU A 165 -7.52 -11.27 -3.64
N GLN A 166 -8.46 -12.11 -3.16
CA GLN A 166 -9.64 -12.51 -3.92
C GLN A 166 -10.54 -11.32 -4.26
N ASN A 167 -10.78 -10.43 -3.30
CA ASN A 167 -11.58 -9.23 -3.53
C ASN A 167 -10.90 -8.29 -4.53
N THR A 168 -9.60 -8.07 -4.41
CA THR A 168 -8.84 -7.21 -5.35
C THR A 168 -8.83 -7.81 -6.76
N PHE A 169 -8.72 -9.13 -6.89
CA PHE A 169 -8.86 -9.83 -8.17
C PHE A 169 -10.23 -9.55 -8.81
N ALA A 170 -11.33 -9.73 -8.05
CA ALA A 170 -12.68 -9.48 -8.55
C ALA A 170 -12.88 -8.02 -8.98
N LEU A 171 -12.39 -7.06 -8.17
CA LEU A 171 -12.46 -5.64 -8.48
C LEU A 171 -11.59 -5.25 -9.69
N ALA A 172 -10.45 -5.90 -9.89
CA ALA A 172 -9.60 -5.69 -11.06
C ALA A 172 -10.29 -6.18 -12.35
N ALA A 173 -10.87 -7.38 -12.32
CA ALA A 173 -11.64 -7.92 -13.43
C ALA A 173 -12.84 -7.04 -13.77
N GLN A 174 -13.60 -6.60 -12.76
CA GLN A 174 -14.73 -5.70 -12.96
C GLN A 174 -14.29 -4.39 -13.61
N ALA A 175 -13.24 -3.73 -13.09
CA ALA A 175 -12.75 -2.48 -13.65
C ALA A 175 -12.31 -2.62 -15.12
N TYR A 176 -11.70 -3.75 -15.48
CA TYR A 176 -11.32 -4.03 -16.85
C TYR A 176 -12.54 -4.15 -17.77
N TYR A 177 -13.56 -4.94 -17.37
CA TYR A 177 -14.76 -5.10 -18.17
C TYR A 177 -15.60 -3.82 -18.25
N ASP A 178 -15.65 -3.02 -17.21
CA ASP A 178 -16.31 -1.71 -17.23
C ASP A 178 -15.63 -0.77 -18.24
N ALA A 179 -14.29 -0.75 -18.28
CA ALA A 179 -13.55 0.04 -19.25
C ALA A 179 -13.72 -0.50 -20.69
N LEU A 180 -13.78 -1.82 -20.88
CA LEU A 180 -14.05 -2.44 -22.18
C LEU A 180 -15.48 -2.11 -22.66
N ALA A 181 -16.46 -2.12 -21.77
CA ALA A 181 -17.82 -1.71 -22.07
C ALA A 181 -17.90 -0.22 -22.47
N ALA A 182 -17.21 0.66 -21.74
CA ALA A 182 -17.12 2.07 -22.08
C ALA A 182 -16.43 2.31 -23.44
N GLN A 183 -15.39 1.54 -23.77
CA GLN A 183 -14.72 1.59 -25.07
C GLN A 183 -15.66 1.20 -26.22
N ARG A 184 -16.46 0.16 -26.03
CA ARG A 184 -17.47 -0.28 -27.02
C ARG A 184 -18.60 0.72 -27.15
N SER A 185 -19.08 1.31 -26.04
CA SER A 185 -20.10 2.36 -26.03
C SER A 185 -19.63 3.59 -26.82
N LEU A 186 -18.38 4.02 -26.59
CA LEU A 186 -17.80 5.14 -27.35
C LEU A 186 -17.70 4.83 -28.86
N ALA A 187 -17.32 3.60 -29.23
CA ALA A 187 -17.28 3.20 -30.63
C ALA A 187 -18.68 3.28 -31.28
N ALA A 188 -19.71 2.83 -30.57
CA ALA A 188 -21.08 2.89 -31.05
C ALA A 188 -21.60 4.34 -31.15
N SER A 189 -21.37 5.17 -30.14
CA SER A 189 -21.83 6.58 -30.16
C SER A 189 -21.12 7.41 -31.26
N ARG A 190 -19.86 7.12 -31.56
CA ARG A 190 -19.16 7.70 -32.72
C ARG A 190 -19.83 7.37 -34.03
N GLN A 191 -20.23 6.11 -34.25
CA GLN A 191 -20.97 5.69 -35.44
C GLN A 191 -22.33 6.37 -35.54
N VAL A 192 -23.03 6.49 -34.41
CA VAL A 192 -24.34 7.21 -34.37
C VAL A 192 -24.18 8.68 -34.72
N ALA A 193 -23.14 9.35 -34.18
CA ALA A 193 -22.85 10.75 -34.49
C ALA A 193 -22.50 10.94 -35.97
N GLU A 194 -21.74 10.04 -36.57
CA GLU A 194 -21.42 10.08 -38.00
C GLU A 194 -22.66 9.89 -38.86
N LEU A 195 -23.53 8.92 -38.57
CA LEU A 195 -24.79 8.71 -39.27
C LEU A 195 -25.75 9.94 -39.12
N ALA A 196 -25.79 10.54 -37.94
CA ALA A 196 -26.59 11.76 -37.71
C ALA A 196 -26.07 12.94 -38.54
N ALA A 197 -24.72 13.06 -38.70
CA ALA A 197 -24.13 14.09 -39.56
C ALA A 197 -24.51 13.89 -41.04
N GLN A 198 -24.42 12.65 -41.54
CA GLN A 198 -24.84 12.29 -42.91
C GLN A 198 -26.34 12.57 -43.13
N ASN A 199 -27.20 12.27 -42.15
CA ASN A 199 -28.63 12.55 -42.21
C ASN A 199 -28.91 14.05 -42.24
N LEU A 200 -28.18 14.87 -41.46
CA LEU A 200 -28.31 16.33 -41.53
C LEU A 200 -27.90 16.86 -42.90
N GLU A 201 -26.80 16.40 -43.48
CA GLU A 201 -26.35 16.78 -44.83
C GLU A 201 -27.41 16.46 -45.87
N ALA A 202 -28.00 15.26 -45.84
CA ALA A 202 -29.08 14.86 -46.74
C ALA A 202 -30.36 15.70 -46.54
N ALA A 203 -30.75 16.03 -45.28
CA ALA A 203 -31.88 16.88 -44.98
C ALA A 203 -31.67 18.31 -45.45
N ASP A 204 -30.46 18.85 -45.27
CA ASP A 204 -30.08 20.18 -45.73
C ASP A 204 -30.13 20.30 -47.28
N ALA A 205 -29.61 19.27 -47.99
CA ALA A 205 -29.65 19.21 -49.46
C ALA A 205 -31.13 19.18 -49.97
N LYS A 206 -32.01 18.36 -49.37
CA LYS A 206 -33.42 18.31 -49.68
C LYS A 206 -34.17 19.65 -49.43
N TYR A 207 -33.85 20.31 -48.30
CA TYR A 207 -34.39 21.59 -47.95
C TYR A 207 -33.99 22.67 -48.96
N ARG A 208 -32.71 22.74 -49.34
CA ARG A 208 -32.22 23.68 -50.38
C ARG A 208 -32.84 23.44 -51.75
N ALA A 209 -33.14 22.19 -52.07
CA ALA A 209 -33.85 21.84 -53.30
C ALA A 209 -35.37 22.09 -53.25
N GLY A 210 -35.92 22.60 -52.14
CA GLY A 210 -37.35 22.80 -51.93
C GLY A 210 -38.16 21.52 -51.74
N ALA A 211 -37.51 20.36 -51.52
CA ALA A 211 -38.12 19.04 -51.42
C ALA A 211 -38.38 18.59 -49.97
N ALA A 212 -37.99 19.39 -48.97
CA ALA A 212 -38.23 19.10 -47.54
C ALA A 212 -38.59 20.40 -46.77
N ALA A 213 -39.26 20.25 -45.64
CA ALA A 213 -39.60 21.36 -44.74
C ALA A 213 -38.40 21.80 -43.87
N LEU A 214 -38.42 23.05 -43.40
CA LEU A 214 -37.40 23.53 -42.44
C LEU A 214 -37.44 22.72 -41.15
N SER A 215 -38.59 22.23 -40.71
CA SER A 215 -38.73 21.34 -39.54
C SER A 215 -37.89 20.10 -39.64
N ASP A 216 -37.82 19.47 -40.83
CA ASP A 216 -37.06 18.23 -41.03
C ASP A 216 -35.56 18.46 -40.90
N ARG A 217 -35.04 19.58 -41.43
CA ARG A 217 -33.65 20.02 -41.25
C ARG A 217 -33.34 20.31 -39.78
N LEU A 218 -34.20 21.05 -39.07
CA LEU A 218 -34.00 21.37 -37.65
C LEU A 218 -34.06 20.14 -36.77
N GLN A 219 -34.91 19.17 -37.12
CA GLN A 219 -34.95 17.88 -36.42
C GLN A 219 -33.66 17.08 -36.60
N ALA A 220 -33.11 16.98 -37.82
CA ALA A 220 -31.86 16.35 -38.11
C ALA A 220 -30.69 17.05 -37.40
N GLN A 221 -30.70 18.40 -37.33
CA GLN A 221 -29.70 19.15 -36.56
C GLN A 221 -29.75 18.87 -35.06
N THR A 222 -30.98 18.76 -34.52
CA THR A 222 -31.14 18.39 -33.10
C THR A 222 -30.65 16.97 -32.81
N ALA A 223 -30.93 16.03 -33.72
CA ALA A 223 -30.46 14.64 -33.63
C ALA A 223 -28.93 14.58 -33.63
N LEU A 224 -28.24 15.34 -34.51
CA LEU A 224 -26.76 15.42 -34.51
C LEU A 224 -26.24 16.00 -33.21
N SER A 225 -26.88 17.06 -32.68
CA SER A 225 -26.44 17.66 -31.41
C SER A 225 -26.57 16.68 -30.25
N GLN A 226 -27.64 15.88 -30.21
CA GLN A 226 -27.86 14.84 -29.21
C GLN A 226 -26.85 13.70 -29.34
N ALA A 227 -26.53 13.24 -30.56
CA ALA A 227 -25.55 12.22 -30.84
C ALA A 227 -24.14 12.67 -30.45
N SER A 228 -23.79 13.91 -30.78
CA SER A 228 -22.49 14.51 -30.40
C SER A 228 -22.35 14.62 -28.87
N LEU A 229 -23.42 14.99 -28.16
CA LEU A 229 -23.42 15.03 -26.70
C LEU A 229 -23.23 13.62 -26.10
N ALA A 230 -23.90 12.59 -26.65
CA ALA A 230 -23.71 11.22 -26.23
C ALA A 230 -22.27 10.76 -26.43
N GLN A 231 -21.65 11.06 -27.58
CA GLN A 231 -20.24 10.73 -27.84
C GLN A 231 -19.31 11.37 -26.83
N VAL A 232 -19.47 12.66 -26.50
CA VAL A 232 -18.62 13.36 -25.51
C VAL A 232 -18.79 12.74 -24.12
N ARG A 233 -20.01 12.34 -23.75
CA ARG A 233 -20.25 11.64 -22.47
C ARG A 233 -19.56 10.29 -22.40
N ASP A 234 -19.64 9.49 -23.47
CA ASP A 234 -19.00 8.18 -23.55
C ASP A 234 -17.46 8.29 -23.57
N GLU A 235 -16.93 9.34 -24.19
CA GLU A 235 -15.49 9.65 -24.16
C GLU A 235 -15.01 9.95 -22.74
N GLY A 236 -15.79 10.76 -22.00
CA GLY A 236 -15.54 11.00 -20.59
C GLY A 236 -15.65 9.74 -19.71
N ALA A 237 -16.65 8.89 -19.99
CA ALA A 237 -16.83 7.62 -19.28
C ALA A 237 -15.63 6.66 -19.50
N LEU A 238 -15.17 6.55 -20.74
CA LEU A 238 -13.97 5.74 -21.04
C LEU A 238 -12.73 6.30 -20.35
N SER A 239 -12.51 7.61 -20.43
CA SER A 239 -11.37 8.26 -19.76
C SER A 239 -11.37 7.98 -18.26
N ASN A 240 -12.53 8.10 -17.62
CA ASN A 240 -12.68 7.80 -16.19
C ASN A 240 -12.39 6.32 -15.87
N ALA A 241 -12.92 5.39 -16.69
CA ALA A 241 -12.71 3.96 -16.46
C ALA A 241 -11.22 3.58 -16.61
N LEU A 242 -10.53 4.11 -17.63
CA LEU A 242 -9.09 3.90 -17.81
C LEU A 242 -8.28 4.52 -16.68
N GLY A 243 -8.67 5.72 -16.20
CA GLY A 243 -8.05 6.37 -15.04
C GLY A 243 -8.16 5.55 -13.76
N VAL A 244 -9.30 4.87 -13.55
CA VAL A 244 -9.48 3.95 -12.41
C VAL A 244 -8.52 2.76 -12.50
N ILE A 245 -8.37 2.16 -13.68
CA ILE A 245 -7.41 1.06 -13.89
C ILE A 245 -5.98 1.55 -13.64
N ALA A 246 -5.59 2.69 -14.24
CA ALA A 246 -4.26 3.28 -14.05
C ALA A 246 -3.95 3.49 -12.56
N LEU A 247 -4.88 4.12 -11.83
CA LEU A 247 -4.72 4.39 -10.40
C LEU A 247 -4.54 3.09 -9.58
N ARG A 248 -5.32 2.04 -9.89
CA ARG A 248 -5.18 0.74 -9.22
C ARG A 248 -3.86 0.04 -9.54
N MET A 249 -3.30 0.28 -10.72
CA MET A 249 -1.95 -0.19 -11.09
C MET A 249 -0.83 0.67 -10.49
N GLY A 250 -1.15 1.71 -9.70
CA GLY A 250 -0.17 2.64 -9.14
C GLY A 250 0.41 3.61 -10.16
N LEU A 251 -0.28 3.82 -11.29
CA LEU A 251 0.09 4.76 -12.33
C LEU A 251 -0.66 6.09 -12.18
N ALA A 252 -0.18 7.13 -12.88
CA ALA A 252 -0.92 8.39 -12.97
C ALA A 252 -2.25 8.19 -13.71
N PRO A 253 -3.37 8.83 -13.28
CA PRO A 253 -4.70 8.60 -13.88
C PRO A 253 -4.79 8.96 -15.37
N ASP A 254 -3.91 9.82 -15.84
CA ASP A 254 -3.80 10.28 -17.23
C ASP A 254 -2.88 9.42 -18.10
N THR A 255 -2.35 8.31 -17.55
CA THR A 255 -1.52 7.37 -18.30
C THR A 255 -2.30 6.81 -19.50
N PRO A 256 -1.80 6.94 -20.73
CA PRO A 256 -2.50 6.43 -21.90
C PRO A 256 -2.50 4.89 -21.89
N LEU A 257 -3.66 4.31 -21.68
CA LEU A 257 -3.89 2.87 -21.71
C LEU A 257 -4.78 2.51 -22.90
N ARG A 258 -4.48 1.39 -23.55
CA ARG A 258 -5.34 0.75 -24.56
C ARG A 258 -5.67 -0.65 -24.08
N LEU A 259 -6.95 -1.03 -24.16
CA LEU A 259 -7.37 -2.38 -23.82
C LEU A 259 -7.31 -3.28 -25.05
N SER A 260 -6.79 -4.50 -24.89
CA SER A 260 -6.94 -5.51 -25.91
C SER A 260 -8.41 -5.92 -25.99
N GLY A 261 -8.96 -5.89 -27.20
CA GLY A 261 -10.40 -6.12 -27.43
C GLY A 261 -10.83 -7.60 -27.44
N GLU A 262 -10.03 -8.50 -26.84
CA GLU A 262 -10.37 -9.92 -26.71
C GLU A 262 -11.29 -10.22 -25.53
#